data_3c15b11542df69121c1756040e7d484e
#
_entry.id   3c15b11542df69121c1756040e7d484e
#
_cell.length_a   1.000
_cell.length_b   1.000
_cell.length_c   1.000
_cell.angle_alpha   90.00
_cell.angle_beta   90.00
_cell.angle_gamma   90.00
#
_symmetry.space_group_name_H-M   'P 1'
#
loop_
_entity.id
_entity.type
_entity.pdbx_description
1 polymer ?
#
loop_
_entity_poly.entity_id
_entity_poly.type
_entity_poly.pdbx_seq_one_letter_code
_entity_poly.pdbx_strand_id
1 'polypeptide(L)'
;MLKIGMLTSGGDCQGLNAALRGVAKTLYNELGDKVTIYGIRDGYRGLIEGDYHEMLPEDFSDILTVGGTILGTSRQPFKEMRKTIEDSEETKLDKMLRTVKKAGFDCLVILGGNGTHKTANLLSMKGVNVVTLPKTIDNDLWGTELTFGFQSAIDIASTVIDSIHSTAFSHSRVFIVEVMGHKAGWLTLYAGIASGADVIEMCIRDS
;
A
#
# COMPACT_ATOMS: atom_id res chain seq x y z
N MET A 1 -9.05 26.65 -2.18
CA MET A 1 -9.21 25.48 -1.32
C MET A 1 -8.47 24.34 -1.98
N LEU A 2 -7.47 23.77 -1.31
CA LEU A 2 -6.61 22.70 -1.83
C LEU A 2 -7.38 21.40 -1.84
N LYS A 3 -7.41 20.69 -2.98
CA LYS A 3 -8.10 19.40 -3.14
C LYS A 3 -7.10 18.26 -3.24
N ILE A 4 -7.11 17.36 -2.27
CA ILE A 4 -6.19 16.23 -2.17
C ILE A 4 -6.95 14.93 -2.43
N GLY A 5 -6.56 14.19 -3.47
CA GLY A 5 -7.04 12.83 -3.68
C GLY A 5 -6.14 11.82 -2.97
N MET A 6 -6.71 10.90 -2.20
CA MET A 6 -5.96 9.83 -1.51
C MET A 6 -6.40 8.48 -2.04
N LEU A 7 -5.46 7.58 -2.31
CA LEU A 7 -5.74 6.20 -2.70
C LEU A 7 -4.72 5.21 -2.16
N THR A 8 -5.18 3.97 -2.02
CA THR A 8 -4.35 2.80 -1.69
C THR A 8 -4.40 1.81 -2.85
N SER A 9 -3.27 1.28 -3.30
CA SER A 9 -3.23 0.41 -4.48
C SER A 9 -2.33 -0.81 -4.27
N GLY A 10 -2.72 -1.92 -4.87
CA GLY A 10 -2.03 -3.21 -4.75
C GLY A 10 -2.60 -4.08 -3.64
N GLY A 11 -1.81 -4.98 -3.05
CA GLY A 11 -2.22 -5.74 -1.86
C GLY A 11 -2.38 -4.81 -0.66
N ASP A 12 -3.31 -5.13 0.23
CA ASP A 12 -3.45 -4.44 1.51
C ASP A 12 -2.43 -4.96 2.54
N CYS A 13 -2.24 -4.22 3.59
CA CYS A 13 -1.47 -4.62 4.76
C CYS A 13 -1.85 -3.76 5.97
N GLN A 14 -1.39 -4.16 7.13
CA GLN A 14 -1.49 -3.35 8.34
C GLN A 14 -0.75 -2.02 8.16
N GLY A 15 -1.23 -0.98 8.81
CA GLY A 15 -0.64 0.35 8.76
C GLY A 15 -1.16 1.27 7.66
N LEU A 16 -1.92 0.77 6.66
CA LEU A 16 -2.50 1.61 5.62
C LEU A 16 -3.44 2.68 6.18
N ASN A 17 -4.40 2.28 7.02
CA ASN A 17 -5.33 3.21 7.63
C ASN A 17 -4.62 4.19 8.58
N ALA A 18 -3.61 3.73 9.31
CA ALA A 18 -2.79 4.59 10.15
C ALA A 18 -2.06 5.67 9.33
N ALA A 19 -1.50 5.29 8.18
CA ALA A 19 -0.84 6.22 7.27
C ALA A 19 -1.82 7.22 6.65
N LEU A 20 -3.00 6.75 6.18
CA LEU A 20 -4.08 7.61 5.69
C LEU A 20 -4.51 8.63 6.74
N ARG A 21 -4.74 8.16 7.98
CA ARG A 21 -5.09 9.01 9.12
C ARG A 21 -3.99 10.04 9.44
N GLY A 22 -2.72 9.61 9.41
CA GLY A 22 -1.59 10.51 9.66
C GLY A 22 -1.55 11.65 8.66
N VAL A 23 -1.67 11.35 7.37
CA VAL A 23 -1.74 12.36 6.31
C VAL A 23 -2.94 13.28 6.48
N ALA A 24 -4.14 12.73 6.68
CA ALA A 24 -5.36 13.50 6.80
C ALA A 24 -5.33 14.44 8.03
N LYS A 25 -4.93 13.92 9.19
CA LYS A 25 -4.83 14.73 10.41
C LYS A 25 -3.83 15.87 10.27
N THR A 26 -2.68 15.61 9.66
CA THR A 26 -1.69 16.65 9.42
C THR A 26 -2.25 17.75 8.51
N LEU A 27 -2.88 17.35 7.41
CA LEU A 27 -3.47 18.29 6.47
C LEU A 27 -4.56 19.15 7.13
N TYR A 28 -5.47 18.56 7.89
CA TYR A 28 -6.52 19.31 8.58
C TYR A 28 -5.97 20.18 9.71
N ASN A 29 -4.96 19.72 10.44
CA ASN A 29 -4.36 20.53 11.52
C ASN A 29 -3.61 21.75 10.99
N GLU A 30 -2.88 21.60 9.87
CA GLU A 30 -2.06 22.68 9.30
C GLU A 30 -2.87 23.63 8.42
N LEU A 31 -3.87 23.13 7.70
CA LEU A 31 -4.58 23.88 6.69
C LEU A 31 -6.04 24.22 7.06
N GLY A 32 -6.63 23.49 8.01
CA GLY A 32 -8.03 23.70 8.43
C GLY A 32 -8.98 23.64 7.23
N ASP A 33 -9.85 24.64 7.14
CA ASP A 33 -10.86 24.74 6.08
C ASP A 33 -10.28 25.07 4.69
N LYS A 34 -8.96 25.21 4.56
CA LYS A 34 -8.30 25.48 3.27
C LYS A 34 -8.01 24.19 2.47
N VAL A 35 -8.27 23.01 3.04
CA VAL A 35 -8.07 21.72 2.38
C VAL A 35 -9.35 20.90 2.37
N THR A 36 -9.58 20.19 1.27
CA THR A 36 -10.60 19.14 1.16
C THR A 36 -9.91 17.86 0.74
N ILE A 37 -10.19 16.77 1.44
CA ILE A 37 -9.64 15.44 1.17
C ILE A 37 -10.71 14.60 0.47
N TYR A 38 -10.31 13.91 -0.58
CA TYR A 38 -11.16 12.97 -1.31
C TYR A 38 -10.55 11.57 -1.24
N GLY A 39 -11.34 10.60 -0.80
CA GLY A 39 -11.01 9.19 -0.87
C GLY A 39 -11.36 8.62 -2.25
N ILE A 40 -10.37 8.07 -2.94
CA ILE A 40 -10.56 7.40 -4.24
C ILE A 40 -10.70 5.92 -3.95
N ARG A 41 -11.86 5.34 -4.31
CA ARG A 41 -12.18 3.95 -4.00
C ARG A 41 -11.39 2.97 -4.86
N ASP A 42 -11.01 1.84 -4.26
CA ASP A 42 -10.36 0.74 -4.95
C ASP A 42 -9.10 1.13 -5.75
N GLY A 43 -8.38 2.12 -5.26
CA GLY A 43 -7.10 2.52 -5.81
C GLY A 43 -7.18 3.11 -7.21
N TYR A 44 -6.28 2.67 -8.10
CA TYR A 44 -6.28 3.17 -9.47
C TYR A 44 -7.54 2.82 -10.26
N ARG A 45 -8.31 1.79 -9.85
CA ARG A 45 -9.60 1.50 -10.49
C ARG A 45 -10.55 2.69 -10.31
N GLY A 46 -10.72 3.17 -9.10
CA GLY A 46 -11.58 4.32 -8.85
C GLY A 46 -11.09 5.59 -9.55
N LEU A 47 -9.77 5.79 -9.65
CA LEU A 47 -9.23 6.91 -10.41
C LEU A 47 -9.53 6.80 -11.92
N ILE A 48 -9.54 5.59 -12.49
CA ILE A 48 -9.91 5.32 -13.89
C ILE A 48 -11.41 5.56 -14.10
N GLU A 49 -12.25 5.11 -13.18
CA GLU A 49 -13.71 5.13 -13.27
C GLU A 49 -14.31 6.48 -12.83
N GLY A 50 -13.53 7.29 -12.09
CA GLY A 50 -13.97 8.55 -11.51
C GLY A 50 -14.79 8.33 -10.23
N ASP A 51 -14.52 7.23 -9.49
CA ASP A 51 -15.17 6.91 -8.23
C ASP A 51 -14.36 7.44 -7.05
N TYR A 52 -14.80 8.57 -6.54
CA TYR A 52 -14.23 9.24 -5.37
C TYR A 52 -15.31 9.97 -4.58
N HIS A 53 -15.07 10.18 -3.31
CA HIS A 53 -15.98 10.90 -2.41
C HIS A 53 -15.20 11.82 -1.49
N GLU A 54 -15.83 12.87 -1.04
CA GLU A 54 -15.25 13.75 -0.01
C GLU A 54 -15.20 13.01 1.32
N MET A 55 -14.07 13.17 2.02
CA MET A 55 -13.86 12.60 3.35
C MET A 55 -13.77 13.71 4.37
N LEU A 56 -14.48 13.55 5.45
CA LEU A 56 -14.48 14.47 6.57
C LEU A 56 -13.46 14.04 7.64
N PRO A 57 -13.04 14.93 8.56
CA PRO A 57 -12.13 14.57 9.66
C PRO A 57 -12.60 13.37 10.49
N GLU A 58 -13.92 13.19 10.62
CA GLU A 58 -14.56 12.09 11.35
C GLU A 58 -14.32 10.74 10.69
N ASP A 59 -14.22 10.66 9.34
CA ASP A 59 -13.99 9.44 8.59
C ASP A 59 -12.62 8.81 8.89
N PHE A 60 -11.71 9.60 9.42
CA PHE A 60 -10.38 9.17 9.86
C PHE A 60 -10.31 8.86 11.36
N SER A 61 -11.44 8.90 12.07
CA SER A 61 -11.52 8.51 13.47
C SER A 61 -11.58 6.99 13.59
N ASP A 62 -11.01 6.46 14.68
CA ASP A 62 -11.06 5.04 15.07
C ASP A 62 -10.54 4.02 14.05
N ILE A 63 -9.85 4.47 12.99
CA ILE A 63 -9.28 3.59 11.96
C ILE A 63 -7.84 3.15 12.23
N LEU A 64 -7.21 3.62 13.30
CA LEU A 64 -5.80 3.39 13.58
C LEU A 64 -5.46 1.89 13.73
N THR A 65 -6.36 1.14 14.35
CA THR A 65 -6.22 -0.30 14.62
C THR A 65 -7.02 -1.18 13.66
N VAL A 66 -7.70 -0.58 12.68
CA VAL A 66 -8.46 -1.31 11.67
C VAL A 66 -7.52 -1.81 10.56
N GLY A 67 -7.52 -3.12 10.34
CA GLY A 67 -6.74 -3.74 9.26
C GLY A 67 -7.25 -3.41 7.86
N GLY A 68 -6.43 -3.72 6.86
CA GLY A 68 -6.79 -3.42 5.47
C GLY A 68 -6.75 -1.93 5.16
N THR A 69 -7.68 -1.47 4.34
CA THR A 69 -7.81 -0.06 3.94
C THR A 69 -9.26 0.36 3.81
N ILE A 70 -9.62 1.48 4.44
CA ILE A 70 -10.98 2.05 4.36
C ILE A 70 -11.36 2.53 2.95
N LEU A 71 -10.36 2.76 2.09
CA LEU A 71 -10.58 3.20 0.71
C LEU A 71 -10.78 2.03 -0.27
N GLY A 72 -10.58 0.78 0.20
CA GLY A 72 -10.50 -0.35 -0.71
C GLY A 72 -9.23 -0.32 -1.55
N THR A 73 -8.96 -1.39 -2.27
CA THR A 73 -7.77 -1.51 -3.12
C THR A 73 -8.03 -2.41 -4.31
N SER A 74 -7.28 -2.20 -5.37
CA SER A 74 -7.28 -3.08 -6.54
C SER A 74 -5.89 -3.23 -7.12
N ARG A 75 -5.68 -4.33 -7.83
CA ARG A 75 -4.44 -4.54 -8.60
C ARG A 75 -4.68 -4.10 -10.04
N GLN A 76 -4.02 -3.01 -10.44
CA GLN A 76 -3.99 -2.53 -11.81
C GLN A 76 -2.55 -2.64 -12.31
N PRO A 77 -2.25 -3.62 -13.21
CA PRO A 77 -0.88 -3.83 -13.68
C PRO A 77 -0.33 -2.62 -14.42
N PHE A 78 0.87 -2.17 -14.05
CA PHE A 78 1.54 -1.03 -14.70
C PHE A 78 1.62 -1.17 -16.23
N LYS A 79 1.85 -2.39 -16.72
CA LYS A 79 1.94 -2.70 -18.15
C LYS A 79 0.66 -2.37 -18.94
N GLU A 80 -0.47 -2.30 -18.24
CA GLU A 80 -1.78 -2.04 -18.84
C GLU A 80 -2.17 -0.55 -18.85
N MET A 81 -1.44 0.30 -18.14
CA MET A 81 -1.80 1.72 -18.00
C MET A 81 -1.84 2.47 -19.35
N ARG A 82 -1.03 2.03 -20.30
CA ARG A 82 -0.96 2.61 -21.65
C ARG A 82 -1.75 1.84 -22.70
N LYS A 83 -2.45 0.76 -22.31
CA LYS A 83 -3.34 0.03 -23.22
C LYS A 83 -4.67 0.76 -23.32
N THR A 84 -5.21 0.79 -24.54
CA THR A 84 -6.59 1.22 -24.76
C THR A 84 -7.57 0.30 -24.05
N ILE A 85 -8.65 0.87 -23.55
CA ILE A 85 -9.73 0.13 -22.92
C ILE A 85 -10.65 -0.39 -24.03
N GLU A 86 -11.16 -1.60 -23.88
CA GLU A 86 -12.17 -2.16 -24.79
C GLU A 86 -13.30 -1.14 -24.98
N ASP A 87 -13.76 -0.98 -26.21
CA ASP A 87 -14.80 -0.02 -26.62
C ASP A 87 -14.48 1.47 -26.40
N SER A 88 -13.19 1.83 -26.25
CA SER A 88 -12.76 3.22 -26.06
C SER A 88 -11.44 3.48 -26.78
N GLU A 89 -11.27 4.67 -27.33
CA GLU A 89 -9.96 5.13 -27.85
C GLU A 89 -9.01 5.60 -26.72
N GLU A 90 -9.51 5.73 -25.49
CA GLU A 90 -8.75 6.21 -24.33
C GLU A 90 -7.99 5.09 -23.64
N THR A 91 -6.78 5.39 -23.18
CA THR A 91 -6.04 4.51 -22.29
C THR A 91 -6.51 4.64 -20.85
N LYS A 92 -6.15 3.66 -19.99
CA LYS A 92 -6.39 3.79 -18.52
C LYS A 92 -5.74 5.07 -17.97
N LEU A 93 -4.55 5.43 -18.49
CA LEU A 93 -3.86 6.66 -18.11
C LEU A 93 -4.66 7.90 -18.47
N ASP A 94 -5.21 7.96 -19.69
CA ASP A 94 -5.99 9.12 -20.14
C ASP A 94 -7.23 9.31 -19.27
N LYS A 95 -7.90 8.23 -18.90
CA LYS A 95 -9.05 8.28 -17.98
C LYS A 95 -8.64 8.80 -16.60
N MET A 96 -7.52 8.32 -16.03
CA MET A 96 -7.01 8.84 -14.77
C MET A 96 -6.73 10.35 -14.83
N LEU A 97 -6.04 10.81 -15.88
CA LEU A 97 -5.74 12.22 -16.09
C LEU A 97 -7.02 13.07 -16.23
N ARG A 98 -8.01 12.55 -16.95
CA ARG A 98 -9.33 13.18 -17.07
C ARG A 98 -10.02 13.30 -15.71
N THR A 99 -9.99 12.25 -14.89
CA THR A 99 -10.56 12.28 -13.54
C THR A 99 -9.88 13.30 -12.66
N VAL A 100 -8.54 13.34 -12.64
CA VAL A 100 -7.77 14.34 -11.89
C VAL A 100 -8.17 15.75 -12.29
N LYS A 101 -8.24 16.03 -13.59
CA LYS A 101 -8.64 17.34 -14.13
C LYS A 101 -10.08 17.69 -13.81
N LYS A 102 -11.03 16.73 -13.96
CA LYS A 102 -12.45 16.93 -13.70
C LYS A 102 -12.74 17.18 -12.21
N ALA A 103 -12.09 16.45 -11.33
CA ALA A 103 -12.20 16.61 -9.88
C ALA A 103 -11.49 17.90 -9.40
N GLY A 104 -10.50 18.37 -10.17
CA GLY A 104 -9.66 19.49 -9.78
C GLY A 104 -8.72 19.15 -8.64
N PHE A 105 -8.16 17.93 -8.63
CA PHE A 105 -7.18 17.53 -7.61
C PHE A 105 -5.88 18.30 -7.81
N ASP A 106 -5.45 19.01 -6.77
CA ASP A 106 -4.17 19.72 -6.73
C ASP A 106 -3.01 18.77 -6.46
N CYS A 107 -3.27 17.67 -5.76
CA CYS A 107 -2.29 16.64 -5.45
C CYS A 107 -2.97 15.28 -5.24
N LEU A 108 -2.25 14.21 -5.59
CA LEU A 108 -2.62 12.84 -5.23
C LEU A 108 -1.64 12.29 -4.19
N VAL A 109 -2.16 11.73 -3.11
CA VAL A 109 -1.39 10.94 -2.15
C VAL A 109 -1.67 9.47 -2.40
N ILE A 110 -0.64 8.71 -2.75
CA ILE A 110 -0.76 7.35 -3.25
C ILE A 110 0.05 6.40 -2.37
N LEU A 111 -0.61 5.43 -1.76
CA LEU A 111 0.02 4.39 -0.95
C LEU A 111 0.08 3.08 -1.75
N GLY A 112 1.27 2.49 -1.87
CA GLY A 112 1.38 1.22 -2.57
C GLY A 112 2.79 0.69 -2.74
N GLY A 113 2.91 -0.43 -3.44
CA GLY A 113 4.17 -1.09 -3.74
C GLY A 113 4.81 -0.61 -5.04
N ASN A 114 5.82 -1.34 -5.52
CA ASN A 114 6.63 -0.98 -6.69
C ASN A 114 5.79 -0.68 -7.96
N GLY A 115 4.79 -1.53 -8.26
CA GLY A 115 3.91 -1.29 -9.41
C GLY A 115 3.11 0.01 -9.29
N THR A 116 2.66 0.33 -8.08
CA THR A 116 1.94 1.56 -7.75
C THR A 116 2.82 2.78 -7.94
N HIS A 117 4.06 2.76 -7.46
CA HIS A 117 5.01 3.85 -7.62
C HIS A 117 5.37 4.11 -9.10
N LYS A 118 5.49 3.05 -9.91
CA LYS A 118 5.69 3.19 -11.37
C LYS A 118 4.51 3.91 -12.04
N THR A 119 3.29 3.60 -11.65
CA THR A 119 2.09 4.28 -12.16
C THR A 119 2.02 5.72 -11.65
N ALA A 120 2.35 5.96 -10.38
CA ALA A 120 2.44 7.30 -9.80
C ALA A 120 3.46 8.18 -10.53
N ASN A 121 4.64 7.64 -10.83
CA ASN A 121 5.66 8.33 -11.63
C ASN A 121 5.14 8.67 -13.03
N LEU A 122 4.38 7.75 -13.65
CA LEU A 122 3.78 8.02 -14.97
C LEU A 122 2.79 9.20 -14.94
N LEU A 123 1.97 9.29 -13.88
CA LEU A 123 1.07 10.43 -13.66
C LEU A 123 1.87 11.73 -13.44
N SER A 124 2.94 11.66 -12.64
CA SER A 124 3.82 12.80 -12.37
C SER A 124 4.49 13.32 -13.66
N MET A 125 4.96 12.43 -14.54
CA MET A 125 5.50 12.79 -15.85
C MET A 125 4.48 13.46 -16.77
N LYS A 126 3.18 13.31 -16.48
CA LYS A 126 2.07 13.96 -17.19
C LYS A 126 1.60 15.24 -16.48
N GLY A 127 2.35 15.73 -15.50
CA GLY A 127 2.09 17.00 -14.83
C GLY A 127 1.15 16.91 -13.62
N VAL A 128 0.78 15.70 -13.18
CA VAL A 128 0.02 15.52 -11.94
C VAL A 128 0.98 15.64 -10.75
N ASN A 129 0.65 16.48 -9.78
CA ASN A 129 1.38 16.51 -8.52
C ASN A 129 1.06 15.27 -7.70
N VAL A 130 2.08 14.46 -7.38
CA VAL A 130 1.90 13.18 -6.70
C VAL A 130 2.89 13.04 -5.55
N VAL A 131 2.40 12.67 -4.40
CA VAL A 131 3.20 12.22 -3.24
C VAL A 131 2.94 10.74 -3.03
N THR A 132 3.98 9.92 -2.93
CA THR A 132 3.84 8.48 -2.73
C THR A 132 4.35 8.04 -1.37
N LEU A 133 3.65 7.07 -0.77
CA LEU A 133 4.04 6.44 0.49
C LEU A 133 4.36 4.96 0.25
N PRO A 134 5.53 4.48 0.72
CA PRO A 134 5.99 3.13 0.46
C PRO A 134 5.21 2.11 1.30
N LYS A 135 4.40 1.28 0.68
CA LYS A 135 3.59 0.25 1.32
C LYS A 135 3.88 -1.12 0.72
N THR A 136 4.44 -2.01 1.52
CA THR A 136 4.58 -3.45 1.25
C THR A 136 5.01 -4.16 2.53
N ILE A 137 4.64 -5.43 2.69
CA ILE A 137 5.17 -6.28 3.77
C ILE A 137 6.55 -6.84 3.46
N ASP A 138 6.99 -6.77 2.20
CA ASP A 138 8.24 -7.39 1.73
C ASP A 138 9.49 -6.52 1.98
N ASN A 139 9.30 -5.24 2.30
CA ASN A 139 10.34 -4.24 2.47
C ASN A 139 11.32 -4.17 1.27
N ASP A 140 10.79 -4.32 0.06
CA ASP A 140 11.53 -4.47 -1.20
C ASP A 140 11.53 -3.22 -2.08
N LEU A 141 11.21 -2.05 -1.52
CA LEU A 141 11.21 -0.79 -2.24
C LEU A 141 12.54 -0.05 -2.08
N TRP A 142 13.16 0.26 -3.19
CA TRP A 142 14.38 1.05 -3.19
C TRP A 142 14.12 2.50 -2.77
N GLY A 143 15.05 3.07 -1.98
CA GLY A 143 14.98 4.48 -1.55
C GLY A 143 14.26 4.71 -0.21
N THR A 144 13.87 3.64 0.47
CA THR A 144 13.37 3.70 1.85
C THR A 144 13.99 2.58 2.69
N GLU A 145 14.20 2.83 3.96
CA GLU A 145 14.67 1.81 4.91
C GLU A 145 13.55 0.88 5.35
N LEU A 146 12.36 1.45 5.55
CA LEU A 146 11.18 0.72 6.02
C LEU A 146 9.94 1.07 5.18
N THR A 147 9.10 0.06 4.99
CA THR A 147 7.81 0.20 4.32
C THR A 147 6.66 0.01 5.30
N PHE A 148 5.56 0.73 5.07
CA PHE A 148 4.32 0.53 5.84
C PHE A 148 3.82 -0.91 5.66
N GLY A 149 3.67 -1.63 6.77
CA GLY A 149 3.23 -3.02 6.80
C GLY A 149 4.33 -4.03 7.12
N PHE A 150 5.61 -3.74 6.90
CA PHE A 150 6.70 -4.66 7.14
C PHE A 150 6.85 -5.05 8.61
N GLN A 151 6.91 -4.07 9.52
CA GLN A 151 7.05 -4.32 10.96
C GLN A 151 5.88 -5.14 11.52
N SER A 152 4.65 -4.78 11.17
CA SER A 152 3.47 -5.53 11.60
C SER A 152 3.46 -6.97 11.06
N ALA A 153 3.96 -7.16 9.85
CA ALA A 153 4.08 -8.49 9.26
C ALA A 153 5.12 -9.36 9.97
N ILE A 154 6.27 -8.78 10.38
CA ILE A 154 7.27 -9.46 11.21
C ILE A 154 6.65 -9.90 12.54
N ASP A 155 5.95 -9.00 13.22
CA ASP A 155 5.34 -9.24 14.52
C ASP A 155 4.33 -10.41 14.47
N ILE A 156 3.45 -10.38 13.47
CA ILE A 156 2.48 -11.46 13.23
C ILE A 156 3.18 -12.78 12.91
N ALA A 157 4.15 -12.77 11.99
CA ALA A 157 4.87 -13.97 11.60
C ALA A 157 5.63 -14.58 12.77
N SER A 158 6.32 -13.77 13.57
CA SER A 158 7.04 -14.22 14.77
C SER A 158 6.10 -14.86 15.78
N THR A 159 4.95 -14.23 16.06
CA THR A 159 3.93 -14.78 16.97
C THR A 159 3.41 -16.14 16.51
N VAL A 160 3.17 -16.31 15.21
CA VAL A 160 2.71 -17.58 14.64
C VAL A 160 3.80 -18.66 14.73
N ILE A 161 5.06 -18.31 14.43
CA ILE A 161 6.19 -19.25 14.53
C ILE A 161 6.40 -19.67 15.99
N ASP A 162 6.38 -18.74 16.95
CA ASP A 162 6.51 -19.03 18.37
C ASP A 162 5.45 -20.03 18.87
N SER A 163 4.25 -19.97 18.32
CA SER A 163 3.16 -20.88 18.69
C SER A 163 3.44 -22.35 18.34
N ILE A 164 4.40 -22.63 17.46
CA ILE A 164 4.73 -23.98 17.00
C ILE A 164 5.85 -24.63 17.82
N HIS A 165 6.69 -23.85 18.49
CA HIS A 165 7.87 -24.37 19.21
C HIS A 165 7.53 -25.43 20.25
N SER A 166 6.50 -25.20 21.06
CA SER A 166 6.13 -26.14 22.12
C SER A 166 5.72 -27.51 21.59
N THR A 167 4.97 -27.54 20.50
CA THR A 167 4.56 -28.82 19.89
C THR A 167 5.71 -29.48 19.12
N ALA A 168 6.60 -28.71 18.51
CA ALA A 168 7.83 -29.23 17.90
C ALA A 168 8.67 -29.97 18.92
N PHE A 169 8.93 -29.32 20.05
CA PHE A 169 9.69 -29.90 21.18
C PHE A 169 9.01 -31.15 21.74
N SER A 170 7.71 -31.08 22.06
CA SER A 170 6.97 -32.18 22.69
C SER A 170 6.92 -33.44 21.86
N HIS A 171 6.93 -33.32 20.54
CA HIS A 171 6.82 -34.43 19.60
C HIS A 171 8.12 -34.75 18.88
N SER A 172 9.22 -34.08 19.21
CA SER A 172 10.52 -34.21 18.50
C SER A 172 10.37 -34.08 16.98
N ARG A 173 9.62 -33.05 16.56
CA ARG A 173 9.30 -32.80 15.13
C ARG A 173 10.08 -31.61 14.61
N VAL A 174 10.41 -31.66 13.32
CA VAL A 174 10.85 -30.51 12.56
C VAL A 174 9.64 -29.91 11.85
N PHE A 175 9.45 -28.61 11.99
CA PHE A 175 8.44 -27.84 11.27
C PHE A 175 9.10 -26.95 10.23
N ILE A 176 8.56 -26.95 9.04
CA ILE A 176 8.95 -26.04 7.97
C ILE A 176 7.84 -24.99 7.84
N VAL A 177 8.18 -23.72 8.03
CA VAL A 177 7.25 -22.60 7.95
C VAL A 177 7.61 -21.75 6.74
N GLU A 178 6.72 -21.69 5.79
CA GLU A 178 6.87 -20.79 4.63
C GLU A 178 6.34 -19.41 4.99
N VAL A 179 7.17 -18.39 4.79
CA VAL A 179 6.83 -16.98 5.04
C VAL A 179 6.90 -16.23 3.72
N MET A 180 5.95 -15.33 3.48
CA MET A 180 6.00 -14.41 2.33
C MET A 180 7.25 -13.55 2.39
N GLY A 181 7.60 -12.88 1.31
CA GLY A 181 8.78 -12.00 1.25
C GLY A 181 9.19 -11.65 -0.17
N HIS A 182 8.36 -11.99 -1.15
CA HIS A 182 8.58 -11.76 -2.58
C HIS A 182 9.98 -12.27 -3.01
N LYS A 183 10.87 -11.38 -3.47
CA LYS A 183 12.24 -11.74 -3.89
C LYS A 183 13.32 -11.28 -2.91
N ALA A 184 12.95 -10.57 -1.87
CA ALA A 184 13.91 -9.95 -0.95
C ALA A 184 14.23 -10.80 0.28
N GLY A 185 13.28 -11.62 0.77
CA GLY A 185 13.46 -12.50 1.92
C GLY A 185 13.57 -11.82 3.28
N TRP A 186 13.44 -10.49 3.35
CA TRP A 186 13.58 -9.74 4.59
C TRP A 186 12.59 -10.18 5.67
N LEU A 187 11.32 -10.42 5.28
CA LEU A 187 10.29 -10.84 6.22
C LEU A 187 10.64 -12.18 6.87
N THR A 188 11.07 -13.16 6.07
CA THR A 188 11.52 -14.47 6.55
C THR A 188 12.72 -14.35 7.48
N LEU A 189 13.71 -13.53 7.11
CA LEU A 189 14.91 -13.32 7.92
C LEU A 189 14.58 -12.74 9.30
N TYR A 190 13.85 -11.63 9.30
CA TYR A 190 13.54 -10.94 10.57
C TYR A 190 12.60 -11.75 11.46
N ALA A 191 11.56 -12.37 10.89
CA ALA A 191 10.65 -13.21 11.64
C ALA A 191 11.34 -14.47 12.19
N GLY A 192 12.20 -15.11 11.39
CA GLY A 192 12.96 -16.28 11.81
C GLY A 192 13.96 -15.97 12.94
N ILE A 193 14.69 -14.85 12.85
CA ILE A 193 15.58 -14.41 13.93
C ILE A 193 14.79 -14.09 15.21
N ALA A 194 13.68 -13.33 15.06
CA ALA A 194 12.88 -12.90 16.21
C ALA A 194 12.23 -14.08 16.95
N SER A 195 11.84 -15.14 16.24
CA SER A 195 11.24 -16.35 16.82
C SER A 195 12.25 -17.43 17.19
N GLY A 196 13.55 -17.21 16.99
CA GLY A 196 14.59 -18.19 17.33
C GLY A 196 14.55 -19.46 16.48
N ALA A 197 14.23 -19.34 15.19
CA ALA A 197 14.28 -20.48 14.27
C ALA A 197 15.68 -21.08 14.17
N ASP A 198 15.78 -22.41 14.20
CA ASP A 198 17.07 -23.13 14.12
C ASP A 198 17.75 -22.93 12.75
N VAL A 199 16.96 -22.82 11.69
CA VAL A 199 17.43 -22.64 10.30
C VAL A 199 16.53 -21.64 9.58
N ILE A 200 17.16 -20.72 8.85
CA ILE A 200 16.46 -19.75 8.01
C ILE A 200 16.98 -19.89 6.58
N GLU A 201 16.11 -20.30 5.67
CA GLU A 201 16.41 -20.37 4.26
C GLU A 201 15.68 -19.27 3.49
N MET A 202 16.45 -18.48 2.75
CA MET A 202 15.88 -17.48 1.86
C MET A 202 16.09 -17.94 0.42
N CYS A 203 15.02 -18.27 -0.28
CA CYS A 203 15.07 -18.52 -1.72
C CYS A 203 15.34 -17.21 -2.47
N ILE A 204 16.59 -16.77 -2.52
CA ILE A 204 17.02 -15.75 -3.47
C ILE A 204 17.16 -16.47 -4.81
N ARG A 205 16.20 -16.31 -5.70
CA ARG A 205 16.41 -16.70 -7.10
C ARG A 205 17.38 -15.72 -7.70
N ASP A 206 18.61 -16.16 -7.90
CA ASP A 206 19.52 -15.49 -8.80
C ASP A 206 18.90 -15.44 -10.20
N SER A 207 18.66 -14.24 -10.67
CA SER A 207 18.14 -13.99 -12.02
C SER A 207 19.28 -13.90 -13.00
#